data_2829dee312d241b0a0ae5b5b52dc0462
#
_entry.id   2829dee312d241b0a0ae5b5b52dc0462
#
_cell.length_a   1.000
_cell.length_b   1.000
_cell.length_c   1.000
_cell.angle_alpha   90.00
_cell.angle_beta   90.00
_cell.angle_gamma   90.00
#
_symmetry.space_group_name_H-M   'P 1'
#
loop_
_entity.id
_entity.type
_entity.pdbx_description
1 polymer ?
#
loop_
_entity_poly.entity_id
_entity_poly.type
_entity_poly.pdbx_seq_one_letter_code
_entity_poly.pdbx_strand_id
1 'polypeptide(L)'
;MTQPPAFQRAPRPEGKGDAAAPSGTSRLNKRMAELRMCSRREADAWIEQGWVQVNGLPASMGQQVTLSDRITIDKAAEQQQDRQVTILLHKPMGYVSGQAEDGHEPAITLINPRSHWGGDPSKLRFTPPHLRGLAPAGRLDIDSPGLLVLTQDGRVARQLIGEDSEMEKEYLVRVAYTGHENTAAATAASATYGGKANQLTVIGDFDRVSANVQAIFPKALLERLRHGLSLDGKPLKIAKVEWQNPEQLRFVLTEGKKRQIRRMCEQVGLKVVGLKRIRMGGVQLGQMPAGTWRYLGPNESF
;
A
#
# COMPACT_ATOMS: atom_id res chain seq x y z
N MET A 1 28.37 -6.78 -46.46
CA MET A 1 27.57 -6.73 -45.20
C MET A 1 27.96 -5.46 -44.46
N THR A 2 27.20 -4.42 -44.65
CA THR A 2 27.44 -3.08 -44.09
C THR A 2 26.58 -2.92 -42.84
N GLN A 3 27.22 -2.60 -41.73
CA GLN A 3 26.52 -2.32 -40.44
C GLN A 3 25.73 -1.01 -40.58
N PRO A 4 24.51 -0.93 -39.97
CA PRO A 4 23.76 0.32 -39.92
C PRO A 4 24.39 1.29 -38.89
N PRO A 5 24.28 2.61 -39.12
CA PRO A 5 24.88 3.62 -38.28
C PRO A 5 24.18 3.71 -36.90
N ALA A 6 25.01 3.87 -35.87
CA ALA A 6 24.57 4.08 -34.49
C ALA A 6 23.79 5.39 -34.35
N PHE A 7 22.56 5.30 -33.82
CA PHE A 7 21.76 6.46 -33.42
C PHE A 7 22.44 7.17 -32.25
N GLN A 8 23.02 8.33 -32.50
CA GLN A 8 23.45 9.25 -31.44
C GLN A 8 22.21 9.88 -30.79
N ARG A 9 22.04 9.62 -29.51
CA ARG A 9 21.02 10.29 -28.69
C ARG A 9 21.35 11.76 -28.55
N ALA A 10 20.42 12.64 -28.95
CA ALA A 10 20.54 14.08 -28.70
C ALA A 10 20.69 14.37 -27.20
N PRO A 11 21.50 15.35 -26.80
CA PRO A 11 21.65 15.72 -25.38
C PRO A 11 20.31 16.22 -24.84
N ARG A 12 19.95 15.75 -23.64
CA ARG A 12 18.81 16.26 -22.86
C ARG A 12 19.04 17.76 -22.61
N PRO A 13 18.03 18.62 -22.80
CA PRO A 13 18.15 20.00 -22.35
C PRO A 13 18.41 20.04 -20.85
N GLU A 14 19.48 20.70 -20.46
CA GLU A 14 19.80 20.95 -19.05
C GLU A 14 18.64 21.66 -18.38
N GLY A 15 18.13 21.06 -17.31
CA GLY A 15 17.06 21.61 -16.51
C GLY A 15 17.46 22.99 -15.99
N LYS A 16 16.65 24.00 -16.30
CA LYS A 16 16.72 25.30 -15.65
C LYS A 16 16.66 25.07 -14.14
N GLY A 17 17.72 25.44 -13.45
CA GLY A 17 17.81 25.34 -12.00
C GLY A 17 16.58 25.92 -11.33
N ASP A 18 16.01 25.17 -10.37
CA ASP A 18 14.98 25.65 -9.47
C ASP A 18 15.52 26.87 -8.71
N ALA A 19 15.13 28.05 -9.16
CA ALA A 19 15.30 29.25 -8.34
C ALA A 19 14.52 29.00 -7.04
N ALA A 20 15.19 29.10 -5.90
CA ALA A 20 14.59 28.95 -4.59
C ALA A 20 13.37 29.87 -4.50
N ALA A 21 12.17 29.28 -4.33
CA ALA A 21 10.94 30.02 -4.20
C ALA A 21 11.05 30.95 -2.96
N PRO A 22 10.54 32.19 -3.02
CA PRO A 22 10.54 33.10 -1.87
C PRO A 22 9.88 32.43 -0.68
N SER A 23 10.44 32.59 0.50
CA SER A 23 9.96 32.00 1.75
C SER A 23 8.48 32.34 1.95
N GLY A 24 7.60 31.35 1.97
CA GLY A 24 6.15 31.53 2.14
C GLY A 24 5.30 31.21 0.90
N THR A 25 5.90 30.85 -0.25
CA THR A 25 5.17 30.42 -1.44
C THR A 25 5.31 28.93 -1.69
N SER A 26 4.31 28.34 -2.34
CA SER A 26 4.35 26.96 -2.83
C SER A 26 3.75 26.86 -4.24
N ARG A 27 4.10 25.81 -5.00
CA ARG A 27 3.47 25.56 -6.30
C ARG A 27 1.97 25.33 -6.11
N LEU A 28 1.16 25.90 -7.00
CA LEU A 28 -0.30 25.82 -6.95
C LEU A 28 -0.80 24.36 -6.85
N ASN A 29 -0.29 23.45 -7.68
CA ASN A 29 -0.66 22.03 -7.64
C ASN A 29 -0.34 21.37 -6.28
N LYS A 30 0.78 21.75 -5.66
CA LYS A 30 1.14 21.28 -4.31
C LYS A 30 0.16 21.82 -3.28
N ARG A 31 -0.15 23.14 -3.36
CA ARG A 31 -1.09 23.79 -2.45
C ARG A 31 -2.51 23.20 -2.54
N MET A 32 -3.01 22.98 -3.75
CA MET A 32 -4.31 22.32 -3.97
C MET A 32 -4.35 20.91 -3.35
N ALA A 33 -3.27 20.14 -3.47
CA ALA A 33 -3.17 18.84 -2.84
C ALA A 33 -3.09 18.93 -1.29
N GLU A 34 -2.40 19.92 -0.72
CA GLU A 34 -2.38 20.19 0.72
C GLU A 34 -3.77 20.53 1.26
N LEU A 35 -4.52 21.33 0.51
CA LEU A 35 -5.91 21.70 0.81
C LEU A 35 -6.89 20.53 0.58
N ARG A 36 -6.44 19.35 0.15
CA ARG A 36 -7.26 18.18 -0.14
C ARG A 36 -8.31 18.39 -1.24
N MET A 37 -8.09 19.36 -2.12
CA MET A 37 -8.98 19.62 -3.26
C MET A 37 -8.86 18.51 -4.30
N CYS A 38 -7.62 18.06 -4.59
CA CYS A 38 -7.29 17.02 -5.58
C CYS A 38 -5.87 16.50 -5.38
N SER A 39 -5.40 15.56 -6.21
CA SER A 39 -3.98 15.22 -6.30
C SER A 39 -3.20 16.27 -7.12
N ARG A 40 -1.85 16.26 -7.01
CA ARG A 40 -1.01 17.18 -7.81
C ARG A 40 -1.20 16.97 -9.31
N ARG A 41 -1.37 15.73 -9.77
CA ARG A 41 -1.59 15.40 -11.19
C ARG A 41 -2.95 15.89 -11.69
N GLU A 42 -3.98 15.75 -10.87
CA GLU A 42 -5.32 16.29 -11.17
C GLU A 42 -5.27 17.82 -11.21
N ALA A 43 -4.59 18.46 -10.25
CA ALA A 43 -4.39 19.91 -10.25
C ALA A 43 -3.73 20.38 -11.55
N ASP A 44 -2.67 19.73 -12.00
CA ASP A 44 -2.00 20.08 -13.25
C ASP A 44 -2.95 19.94 -14.45
N ALA A 45 -3.71 18.84 -14.55
CA ALA A 45 -4.70 18.65 -15.60
C ALA A 45 -5.82 19.70 -15.57
N TRP A 46 -6.31 20.06 -14.39
CA TRP A 46 -7.36 21.10 -14.24
C TRP A 46 -6.85 22.50 -14.56
N ILE A 47 -5.59 22.81 -14.21
CA ILE A 47 -4.97 24.09 -14.57
C ILE A 47 -4.82 24.18 -16.10
N GLU A 48 -4.37 23.10 -16.75
CA GLU A 48 -4.25 23.03 -18.21
C GLU A 48 -5.59 23.22 -18.92
N GLN A 49 -6.67 22.69 -18.34
CA GLN A 49 -8.04 22.83 -18.84
C GLN A 49 -8.68 24.19 -18.52
N GLY A 50 -8.01 25.06 -17.76
CA GLY A 50 -8.55 26.36 -17.35
C GLY A 50 -9.60 26.28 -16.24
N TRP A 51 -9.72 25.17 -15.53
CA TRP A 51 -10.72 24.97 -14.48
C TRP A 51 -10.29 25.45 -13.09
N VAL A 52 -9.12 26.07 -12.98
CA VAL A 52 -8.59 26.57 -11.71
C VAL A 52 -8.42 28.09 -11.80
N GLN A 53 -8.85 28.79 -10.76
CA GLN A 53 -8.63 30.22 -10.60
C GLN A 53 -7.91 30.51 -9.29
N VAL A 54 -7.04 31.50 -9.32
CA VAL A 54 -6.37 32.07 -8.14
C VAL A 54 -6.77 33.54 -8.03
N ASN A 55 -7.41 33.91 -6.92
CA ASN A 55 -7.94 35.28 -6.68
C ASN A 55 -8.86 35.76 -7.81
N GLY A 56 -9.63 34.84 -8.41
CA GLY A 56 -10.58 35.15 -9.49
C GLY A 56 -9.95 35.23 -10.90
N LEU A 57 -8.66 35.03 -11.03
CA LEU A 57 -7.97 34.99 -12.34
C LEU A 57 -7.61 33.55 -12.73
N PRO A 58 -7.69 33.21 -14.02
CA PRO A 58 -7.27 31.88 -14.50
C PRO A 58 -5.85 31.56 -14.09
N ALA A 59 -5.67 30.35 -13.54
CA ALA A 59 -4.36 29.87 -13.11
C ALA A 59 -3.49 29.42 -14.30
N SER A 60 -2.18 29.52 -14.14
CA SER A 60 -1.20 29.03 -15.11
C SER A 60 -0.35 27.89 -14.55
N MET A 61 0.17 27.03 -15.46
CA MET A 61 1.04 25.92 -15.10
C MET A 61 2.29 26.41 -14.37
N GLY A 62 2.62 25.76 -13.24
CA GLY A 62 3.79 26.10 -12.44
C GLY A 62 3.63 27.34 -11.57
N GLN A 63 2.43 27.97 -11.55
CA GLN A 63 2.15 29.15 -10.73
C GLN A 63 2.51 28.93 -9.26
N GLN A 64 3.13 29.96 -8.65
CA GLN A 64 3.39 30.01 -7.21
C GLN A 64 2.23 30.74 -6.52
N VAL A 65 1.86 30.24 -5.35
CA VAL A 65 0.81 30.81 -4.51
C VAL A 65 1.25 30.92 -3.06
N THR A 66 0.67 31.85 -2.34
CA THR A 66 0.84 32.04 -0.90
C THR A 66 -0.26 31.34 -0.11
N LEU A 67 -0.16 31.36 1.22
CA LEU A 67 -1.20 30.82 2.10
C LEU A 67 -2.49 31.65 2.05
N SER A 68 -2.41 32.94 1.70
CA SER A 68 -3.54 33.88 1.64
C SER A 68 -4.29 33.85 0.31
N ASP A 69 -3.71 33.21 -0.74
CA ASP A 69 -4.36 33.17 -2.05
C ASP A 69 -5.59 32.28 -2.02
N ARG A 70 -6.70 32.81 -2.58
CA ARG A 70 -7.95 32.07 -2.73
C ARG A 70 -7.92 31.25 -4.00
N ILE A 71 -7.99 29.92 -3.85
CA ILE A 71 -8.03 28.97 -4.96
C ILE A 71 -9.49 28.51 -5.12
N THR A 72 -10.01 28.56 -6.34
CA THR A 72 -11.34 28.07 -6.71
C THR A 72 -11.24 27.15 -7.91
N ILE A 73 -12.15 26.18 -7.99
CA ILE A 73 -12.23 25.21 -9.09
C ILE A 73 -13.58 25.33 -9.79
N ASP A 74 -13.61 25.02 -11.06
CA ASP A 74 -14.82 24.97 -11.87
C ASP A 74 -15.68 23.77 -11.52
N LYS A 75 -16.99 23.87 -11.72
CA LYS A 75 -17.95 22.76 -11.56
C LYS A 75 -17.61 21.54 -12.42
N ALA A 76 -16.97 21.75 -13.57
CA ALA A 76 -16.53 20.65 -14.42
C ALA A 76 -15.47 19.79 -13.72
N ALA A 77 -14.57 20.38 -12.94
CA ALA A 77 -13.59 19.66 -12.12
C ALA A 77 -14.27 18.82 -11.02
N GLU A 78 -15.27 19.43 -10.32
CA GLU A 78 -16.05 18.71 -9.31
C GLU A 78 -16.81 17.53 -9.92
N GLN A 79 -17.49 17.73 -11.05
CA GLN A 79 -18.23 16.68 -11.75
C GLN A 79 -17.29 15.56 -12.26
N GLN A 80 -16.08 15.89 -12.70
CA GLN A 80 -15.11 14.89 -13.08
C GLN A 80 -14.70 14.06 -11.86
N GLN A 81 -14.50 14.68 -10.72
CA GLN A 81 -14.13 14.04 -9.48
C GLN A 81 -15.23 13.12 -8.93
N ASP A 82 -16.49 13.55 -9.01
CA ASP A 82 -17.66 12.76 -8.58
C ASP A 82 -17.86 11.46 -9.39
N ARG A 83 -17.30 11.42 -10.61
CA ARG A 83 -17.34 10.23 -11.47
C ARG A 83 -16.19 9.26 -11.22
N GLN A 84 -15.23 9.63 -10.39
CA GLN A 84 -14.10 8.78 -10.07
C GLN A 84 -14.52 7.58 -9.23
N VAL A 85 -13.91 6.45 -9.50
CA VAL A 85 -14.20 5.20 -8.79
C VAL A 85 -13.02 4.75 -7.94
N THR A 86 -13.36 4.10 -6.84
CA THR A 86 -12.42 3.33 -6.02
C THR A 86 -12.82 1.87 -6.07
N ILE A 87 -11.87 1.01 -6.39
CA ILE A 87 -12.05 -0.43 -6.58
C ILE A 87 -11.28 -1.18 -5.50
N LEU A 88 -11.92 -2.15 -4.91
CA LEU A 88 -11.39 -3.09 -3.94
C LEU A 88 -11.16 -4.42 -4.64
N LEU A 89 -9.92 -4.88 -4.68
CA LEU A 89 -9.53 -6.13 -5.31
C LEU A 89 -9.01 -7.09 -4.25
N HIS A 90 -9.50 -8.32 -4.25
CA HIS A 90 -8.83 -9.40 -3.55
C HIS A 90 -7.69 -9.92 -4.43
N LYS A 91 -6.54 -9.23 -4.33
CA LYS A 91 -5.36 -9.60 -5.09
C LYS A 91 -4.92 -11.05 -4.75
N PRO A 92 -4.82 -11.97 -5.69
CA PRO A 92 -4.22 -13.28 -5.44
C PRO A 92 -2.68 -13.16 -5.40
N MET A 93 -2.01 -14.25 -5.05
CA MET A 93 -0.56 -14.38 -5.24
C MET A 93 -0.21 -14.39 -6.73
N GLY A 94 1.04 -14.08 -7.07
CA GLY A 94 1.56 -14.10 -8.44
C GLY A 94 1.36 -12.82 -9.24
N TYR A 95 0.59 -11.86 -8.75
CA TYR A 95 0.35 -10.56 -9.39
C TYR A 95 1.15 -9.46 -8.69
N VAL A 96 1.71 -8.53 -9.48
CA VAL A 96 2.31 -7.30 -8.96
C VAL A 96 1.23 -6.24 -8.73
N SER A 97 1.40 -5.39 -7.71
CA SER A 97 0.41 -4.34 -7.43
C SER A 97 0.45 -3.18 -8.43
N GLY A 98 1.59 -2.93 -9.05
CA GLY A 98 1.82 -1.82 -9.98
C GLY A 98 2.01 -2.27 -11.42
N GLN A 99 3.04 -1.72 -12.07
CA GLN A 99 3.41 -2.09 -13.44
C GLN A 99 3.99 -3.51 -13.48
N ALA A 100 3.93 -4.15 -14.64
CA ALA A 100 4.53 -5.46 -14.86
C ALA A 100 6.01 -5.46 -14.45
N GLU A 101 6.42 -6.46 -13.70
CA GLU A 101 7.77 -6.61 -13.16
C GLU A 101 8.13 -8.11 -13.17
N ASP A 102 9.32 -8.44 -13.62
CA ASP A 102 9.88 -9.82 -13.60
C ASP A 102 8.95 -10.91 -14.19
N GLY A 103 8.23 -10.60 -15.26
CA GLY A 103 7.31 -11.53 -15.93
C GLY A 103 5.96 -11.70 -15.21
N HIS A 104 5.70 -10.98 -14.12
CA HIS A 104 4.42 -11.01 -13.42
C HIS A 104 3.44 -9.97 -13.97
N GLU A 105 2.17 -10.36 -14.08
CA GLU A 105 1.10 -9.49 -14.54
C GLU A 105 0.69 -8.46 -13.47
N PRO A 106 0.34 -7.24 -13.89
CA PRO A 106 -0.23 -6.24 -13.00
C PRO A 106 -1.60 -6.65 -12.47
N ALA A 107 -1.87 -6.40 -11.18
CA ALA A 107 -3.15 -6.71 -10.56
C ALA A 107 -4.36 -6.01 -11.22
N ILE A 108 -4.13 -4.89 -11.92
CA ILE A 108 -5.18 -4.18 -12.66
C ILE A 108 -5.78 -5.02 -13.79
N THR A 109 -5.06 -6.01 -14.34
CA THR A 109 -5.58 -6.91 -15.39
C THR A 109 -6.75 -7.78 -14.90
N LEU A 110 -6.85 -7.94 -13.58
CA LEU A 110 -7.97 -8.64 -12.94
C LEU A 110 -9.27 -7.82 -12.91
N ILE A 111 -9.21 -6.50 -13.22
CA ILE A 111 -10.40 -5.63 -13.20
C ILE A 111 -11.11 -5.72 -14.54
N ASN A 112 -12.07 -6.61 -14.64
CA ASN A 112 -12.89 -6.81 -15.82
C ASN A 112 -14.30 -7.30 -15.41
N PRO A 113 -15.32 -7.29 -16.33
CA PRO A 113 -16.68 -7.67 -15.98
C PRO A 113 -16.85 -9.09 -15.47
N ARG A 114 -15.97 -10.02 -15.88
CA ARG A 114 -16.07 -11.45 -15.51
C ARG A 114 -15.66 -11.71 -14.07
N SER A 115 -14.73 -10.91 -13.56
CA SER A 115 -14.21 -11.02 -12.19
C SER A 115 -14.89 -10.06 -11.21
N HIS A 116 -15.91 -9.32 -11.66
CA HIS A 116 -16.71 -8.48 -10.77
C HIS A 116 -17.48 -9.35 -9.78
N TRP A 117 -17.30 -9.09 -8.49
CA TRP A 117 -17.94 -9.89 -7.44
C TRP A 117 -19.44 -9.62 -7.37
N GLY A 118 -20.25 -10.70 -7.41
CA GLY A 118 -21.71 -10.60 -7.36
C GLY A 118 -22.28 -10.04 -6.04
N GLY A 119 -21.48 -9.98 -4.98
CA GLY A 119 -21.85 -9.36 -3.69
C GLY A 119 -21.50 -7.86 -3.59
N ASP A 120 -21.24 -7.17 -4.70
CA ASP A 120 -20.93 -5.73 -4.72
C ASP A 120 -22.13 -4.89 -4.27
N PRO A 121 -22.02 -4.11 -3.17
CA PRO A 121 -23.11 -3.29 -2.66
C PRO A 121 -23.30 -1.96 -3.42
N SER A 122 -22.36 -1.59 -4.30
CA SER A 122 -22.32 -0.26 -4.93
C SER A 122 -23.40 0.00 -5.97
N LYS A 123 -23.96 -1.05 -6.57
CA LYS A 123 -24.89 -0.98 -7.74
C LYS A 123 -24.26 -0.33 -8.99
N LEU A 124 -22.98 0.01 -8.98
CA LEU A 124 -22.29 0.57 -10.14
C LEU A 124 -22.11 -0.53 -11.21
N ARG A 125 -22.30 -0.13 -12.47
CA ARG A 125 -21.98 -1.00 -13.61
C ARG A 125 -20.60 -0.65 -14.13
N PHE A 126 -19.80 -1.67 -14.39
CA PHE A 126 -18.47 -1.50 -14.96
C PHE A 126 -18.54 -0.88 -16.36
N THR A 127 -17.70 0.13 -16.56
CA THR A 127 -17.48 0.77 -17.87
C THR A 127 -15.99 0.97 -18.13
N PRO A 128 -15.53 0.93 -19.39
CA PRO A 128 -14.10 1.10 -19.71
C PRO A 128 -13.45 2.39 -19.15
N PRO A 129 -14.14 3.54 -19.03
CA PRO A 129 -13.62 4.72 -18.37
C PRO A 129 -13.15 4.51 -16.92
N HIS A 130 -13.69 3.54 -16.19
CA HIS A 130 -13.27 3.24 -14.82
C HIS A 130 -11.83 2.69 -14.73
N LEU A 131 -11.24 2.26 -15.85
CA LEU A 131 -9.83 1.84 -15.89
C LEU A 131 -8.86 3.01 -16.17
N ARG A 132 -9.36 4.14 -16.68
CA ARG A 132 -8.51 5.27 -17.04
C ARG A 132 -7.98 5.94 -15.78
N GLY A 133 -6.65 5.99 -15.64
CA GLY A 133 -6.03 6.58 -14.46
C GLY A 133 -6.23 5.80 -13.15
N LEU A 134 -6.86 4.61 -13.21
CA LEU A 134 -6.99 3.74 -12.05
C LEU A 134 -5.61 3.24 -11.63
N ALA A 135 -5.22 3.52 -10.39
CA ALA A 135 -3.90 3.18 -9.88
C ALA A 135 -3.99 2.58 -8.46
N PRO A 136 -3.07 1.68 -8.08
CA PRO A 136 -3.05 1.12 -6.74
C PRO A 136 -2.70 2.20 -5.70
N ALA A 137 -3.54 2.32 -4.68
CA ALA A 137 -3.29 3.10 -3.47
C ALA A 137 -2.58 2.25 -2.43
N GLY A 138 -1.30 2.01 -2.64
CA GLY A 138 -0.44 1.13 -1.87
C GLY A 138 -0.09 -0.16 -2.60
N ARG A 139 0.72 -0.98 -1.94
CA ARG A 139 1.26 -2.21 -2.53
C ARG A 139 0.99 -3.42 -1.64
N LEU A 140 0.91 -4.56 -2.27
CA LEU A 140 1.11 -5.88 -1.69
C LEU A 140 2.24 -6.56 -2.48
N ASP A 141 3.07 -7.31 -1.82
CA ASP A 141 4.11 -8.11 -2.48
C ASP A 141 3.47 -9.18 -3.39
N ILE A 142 4.24 -9.73 -4.33
CA ILE A 142 3.78 -10.76 -5.28
C ILE A 142 3.24 -11.98 -4.53
N ASP A 143 3.93 -12.36 -3.44
CA ASP A 143 3.62 -13.49 -2.57
C ASP A 143 2.63 -13.14 -1.42
N SER A 144 1.96 -12.00 -1.51
CA SER A 144 1.04 -11.54 -0.47
C SER A 144 -0.33 -11.23 -1.08
N PRO A 145 -1.33 -12.10 -0.81
CA PRO A 145 -2.72 -11.87 -1.21
C PRO A 145 -3.45 -10.89 -0.28
N GLY A 146 -4.67 -10.53 -0.66
CA GLY A 146 -5.58 -9.78 0.18
C GLY A 146 -6.09 -8.48 -0.43
N LEU A 147 -6.61 -7.60 0.41
CA LEU A 147 -7.23 -6.36 0.00
C LEU A 147 -6.21 -5.41 -0.63
N LEU A 148 -6.35 -5.16 -1.91
CA LEU A 148 -5.66 -4.11 -2.65
C LEU A 148 -6.69 -3.07 -3.09
N VAL A 149 -6.41 -1.80 -2.80
CA VAL A 149 -7.25 -0.68 -3.22
C VAL A 149 -6.65 -0.07 -4.47
N LEU A 150 -7.47 0.09 -5.51
CA LEU A 150 -7.15 0.87 -6.70
C LEU A 150 -8.12 2.05 -6.77
N THR A 151 -7.62 3.23 -7.09
CA THR A 151 -8.47 4.42 -7.14
C THR A 151 -8.08 5.35 -8.28
N GLN A 152 -9.06 6.07 -8.80
CA GLN A 152 -8.88 7.21 -9.69
C GLN A 152 -8.72 8.50 -8.87
N ASP A 153 -9.22 8.52 -7.61
CA ASP A 153 -9.22 9.70 -6.75
C ASP A 153 -7.90 9.84 -5.99
N GLY A 154 -7.15 10.88 -6.31
CA GLY A 154 -5.88 11.17 -5.65
C GLY A 154 -6.04 11.56 -4.18
N ARG A 155 -7.21 12.00 -3.72
CA ARG A 155 -7.51 12.28 -2.31
C ARG A 155 -7.55 10.98 -1.52
N VAL A 156 -8.26 9.96 -2.05
CA VAL A 156 -8.30 8.60 -1.48
C VAL A 156 -6.90 8.00 -1.45
N ALA A 157 -6.14 8.10 -2.54
CA ALA A 157 -4.77 7.61 -2.58
C ALA A 157 -3.92 8.26 -1.48
N ARG A 158 -3.99 9.60 -1.31
CA ARG A 158 -3.24 10.31 -0.27
C ARG A 158 -3.66 9.89 1.13
N GLN A 159 -4.96 9.69 1.38
CA GLN A 159 -5.46 9.22 2.66
C GLN A 159 -4.85 7.86 3.04
N LEU A 160 -4.73 6.95 2.06
CA LEU A 160 -4.25 5.59 2.28
C LEU A 160 -2.73 5.46 2.39
N ILE A 161 -1.98 6.25 1.60
CA ILE A 161 -0.53 6.09 1.43
C ILE A 161 0.27 7.38 1.49
N GLY A 162 -0.33 8.50 1.87
CA GLY A 162 0.39 9.76 2.10
C GLY A 162 1.47 9.58 3.20
N GLU A 163 2.50 10.41 3.16
CA GLU A 163 3.61 10.37 4.13
C GLU A 163 3.11 10.52 5.57
N ASP A 164 2.06 11.33 5.76
CA ASP A 164 1.42 11.59 7.06
C ASP A 164 0.25 10.63 7.34
N SER A 165 0.07 9.60 6.52
CA SER A 165 -1.05 8.66 6.69
C SER A 165 -0.81 7.77 7.91
N GLU A 166 -1.78 7.77 8.82
CA GLU A 166 -1.87 6.83 9.95
C GLU A 166 -2.90 5.72 9.69
N MET A 167 -3.20 5.48 8.42
CA MET A 167 -4.16 4.48 7.98
C MET A 167 -3.79 3.09 8.50
N GLU A 168 -4.65 2.53 9.35
CA GLU A 168 -4.49 1.16 9.84
C GLU A 168 -4.63 0.14 8.71
N LYS A 169 -3.70 -0.79 8.68
CA LYS A 169 -3.70 -1.95 7.76
C LYS A 169 -3.63 -3.21 8.59
N GLU A 170 -4.59 -4.09 8.41
CA GLU A 170 -4.71 -5.32 9.20
C GLU A 170 -4.40 -6.55 8.35
N TYR A 171 -3.59 -7.43 8.95
CA TYR A 171 -3.10 -8.63 8.29
C TYR A 171 -3.31 -9.86 9.15
N LEU A 172 -3.66 -10.97 8.52
CA LEU A 172 -3.53 -12.30 9.10
C LEU A 172 -2.22 -12.92 8.62
N VAL A 173 -1.42 -13.39 9.56
CA VAL A 173 -0.04 -13.84 9.31
C VAL A 173 0.13 -15.23 9.92
N ARG A 174 0.14 -16.25 9.07
CA ARG A 174 0.45 -17.62 9.49
C ARG A 174 1.95 -17.78 9.62
N VAL A 175 2.41 -18.33 10.72
CA VAL A 175 3.82 -18.42 11.07
C VAL A 175 4.24 -19.82 11.49
N ALA A 176 5.52 -20.13 11.26
CA ALA A 176 6.22 -21.26 11.86
C ALA A 176 7.35 -20.70 12.73
N TYR A 177 7.60 -21.31 13.89
CA TYR A 177 8.70 -20.92 14.77
C TYR A 177 9.94 -21.74 14.42
N THR A 178 11.00 -21.07 14.00
CA THR A 178 12.27 -21.70 13.61
C THR A 178 13.30 -21.65 14.73
N GLY A 179 12.99 -20.93 15.83
CA GLY A 179 13.96 -20.66 16.89
C GLY A 179 14.97 -19.58 16.49
N HIS A 180 15.78 -19.18 17.46
CA HIS A 180 16.88 -18.24 17.22
C HIS A 180 18.21 -18.98 17.39
N GLU A 181 18.87 -19.32 16.32
CA GLU A 181 20.25 -19.80 16.40
C GLU A 181 21.28 -18.68 16.47
N ASN A 182 20.93 -17.40 16.23
CA ASN A 182 21.89 -16.34 15.97
C ASN A 182 21.65 -14.97 16.61
N THR A 183 20.92 -14.82 17.72
CA THR A 183 20.88 -13.52 18.41
C THR A 183 21.16 -13.64 19.91
N ALA A 184 21.90 -12.66 20.49
CA ALA A 184 22.21 -12.60 21.93
C ALA A 184 20.97 -12.65 22.84
N ALA A 185 19.79 -12.24 22.34
CA ALA A 185 18.52 -12.34 23.04
C ALA A 185 17.97 -13.77 23.09
N ALA A 186 18.29 -14.61 22.11
CA ALA A 186 17.93 -16.02 22.08
C ALA A 186 18.70 -16.83 23.10
N THR A 187 19.95 -16.48 23.35
CA THR A 187 20.79 -17.13 24.36
C THR A 187 20.23 -16.92 25.77
N ALA A 188 19.68 -15.73 26.05
CA ALA A 188 19.04 -15.46 27.34
C ALA A 188 17.69 -16.19 27.53
N ALA A 189 16.91 -16.32 26.45
CA ALA A 189 15.62 -17.02 26.49
C ALA A 189 15.78 -18.55 26.54
N SER A 190 16.82 -19.10 25.87
CA SER A 190 17.15 -20.53 25.90
C SER A 190 17.68 -20.99 27.26
N ALA A 191 18.35 -20.13 28.00
CA ALA A 191 18.88 -20.45 29.34
C ALA A 191 17.77 -20.61 30.40
N THR A 192 16.57 -20.08 30.16
CA THR A 192 15.46 -20.13 31.11
C THR A 192 14.53 -21.35 30.89
N TYR A 193 14.62 -21.99 29.72
CA TYR A 193 13.81 -23.18 29.40
C TYR A 193 14.72 -24.37 29.04
N GLY A 194 15.12 -25.11 30.06
CA GLY A 194 15.86 -26.39 29.96
C GLY A 194 15.06 -27.52 29.30
N GLY A 195 14.57 -27.31 28.09
CA GLY A 195 13.85 -28.31 27.29
C GLY A 195 14.60 -28.63 26.01
N LYS A 196 14.87 -29.93 25.78
CA LYS A 196 15.52 -30.47 24.60
C LYS A 196 15.05 -29.78 23.32
N ALA A 197 16.01 -29.25 22.56
CA ALA A 197 15.78 -28.73 21.22
C ALA A 197 15.14 -29.83 20.36
N ASN A 198 13.85 -29.72 20.09
CA ASN A 198 13.18 -30.52 19.08
C ASN A 198 13.62 -29.97 17.73
N GLN A 199 14.44 -30.74 17.04
CA GLN A 199 14.76 -30.53 15.62
C GLN A 199 13.44 -30.62 14.83
N LEU A 200 12.83 -29.46 14.55
CA LEU A 200 11.76 -29.37 13.57
C LEU A 200 12.36 -29.49 12.18
N THR A 201 12.38 -30.70 11.65
CA THR A 201 12.69 -30.98 10.26
C THR A 201 11.64 -30.28 9.42
N VAL A 202 12.05 -29.24 8.66
CA VAL A 202 11.21 -28.60 7.66
C VAL A 202 11.05 -29.58 6.50
N ILE A 203 10.00 -30.40 6.55
CA ILE A 203 9.56 -31.18 5.40
C ILE A 203 8.66 -30.26 4.57
N GLY A 204 8.99 -30.10 3.28
CA GLY A 204 8.37 -29.19 2.34
C GLY A 204 6.93 -29.51 1.93
N ASP A 205 6.06 -29.77 2.89
CA ASP A 205 4.63 -29.96 2.69
C ASP A 205 3.90 -28.95 3.60
N PHE A 206 3.45 -27.85 3.01
CA PHE A 206 2.88 -26.69 3.71
C PHE A 206 1.56 -27.00 4.44
N ASP A 207 0.98 -28.18 4.27
CA ASP A 207 -0.30 -28.60 4.85
C ASP A 207 -0.20 -29.27 6.22
N ARG A 208 0.99 -29.48 6.78
CA ARG A 208 1.18 -30.21 8.04
C ARG A 208 2.16 -29.57 9.03
N VAL A 209 2.08 -28.26 9.27
CA VAL A 209 2.75 -27.68 10.45
C VAL A 209 1.73 -27.53 11.57
N SER A 210 1.40 -28.65 12.21
CA SER A 210 0.58 -28.66 13.43
C SER A 210 1.44 -28.47 14.68
N ALA A 211 2.28 -27.43 14.70
CA ALA A 211 2.93 -27.02 15.93
C ALA A 211 2.15 -25.84 16.49
N ASN A 212 1.70 -25.94 17.75
CA ASN A 212 1.12 -24.82 18.46
C ASN A 212 2.22 -23.79 18.74
N VAL A 213 2.48 -22.91 17.74
CA VAL A 213 3.52 -21.88 17.79
C VAL A 213 3.25 -20.92 18.95
N GLN A 214 2.00 -20.60 19.20
CA GLN A 214 1.59 -19.72 20.32
C GLN A 214 2.07 -20.28 21.67
N ALA A 215 2.01 -21.59 21.90
CA ALA A 215 2.38 -22.18 23.17
C ALA A 215 3.90 -22.16 23.44
N ILE A 216 4.71 -22.18 22.37
CA ILE A 216 6.18 -22.24 22.49
C ILE A 216 6.87 -20.90 22.23
N PHE A 217 6.15 -19.92 21.67
CA PHE A 217 6.73 -18.63 21.31
C PHE A 217 6.89 -17.74 22.55
N PRO A 218 8.11 -17.24 22.84
CA PRO A 218 8.37 -16.44 24.03
C PRO A 218 7.57 -15.12 24.05
N LYS A 219 6.92 -14.83 25.18
CA LYS A 219 6.14 -13.59 25.36
C LYS A 219 6.99 -12.33 25.12
N ALA A 220 8.25 -12.32 25.54
CA ALA A 220 9.18 -11.20 25.32
C ALA A 220 9.40 -10.91 23.83
N LEU A 221 9.42 -11.93 22.96
CA LEU A 221 9.55 -11.76 21.52
C LEU A 221 8.25 -11.26 20.89
N LEU A 222 7.09 -11.63 21.44
CA LEU A 222 5.81 -11.05 21.04
C LEU A 222 5.77 -9.54 21.34
N GLU A 223 6.25 -9.12 22.52
CA GLU A 223 6.36 -7.70 22.87
C GLU A 223 7.32 -6.96 21.92
N ARG A 224 8.42 -7.59 21.51
CA ARG A 224 9.33 -7.01 20.51
C ARG A 224 8.66 -6.81 19.14
N LEU A 225 7.74 -7.68 18.72
CA LEU A 225 6.92 -7.47 17.52
C LEU A 225 6.00 -6.26 17.65
N ARG A 226 5.50 -5.99 18.84
CA ARG A 226 4.64 -4.83 19.11
C ARG A 226 5.42 -3.53 19.14
N HIS A 227 6.62 -3.57 19.73
CA HIS A 227 7.47 -2.40 19.90
C HIS A 227 8.96 -2.78 20.00
N GLY A 228 9.82 -1.93 19.46
CA GLY A 228 11.29 -2.04 19.66
C GLY A 228 12.05 -2.69 18.51
N LEU A 229 11.40 -2.99 17.38
CA LEU A 229 12.09 -3.41 16.19
C LEU A 229 12.49 -2.23 15.29
N SER A 230 13.55 -2.45 14.51
CA SER A 230 14.03 -1.48 13.51
C SER A 230 14.22 -2.16 12.17
N LEU A 231 14.00 -1.43 11.09
CA LEU A 231 14.30 -1.86 9.73
C LEU A 231 15.11 -0.76 9.02
N ASP A 232 16.19 -1.18 8.37
CA ASP A 232 17.08 -0.26 7.63
C ASP A 232 17.58 0.91 8.50
N GLY A 233 17.93 0.62 9.76
CA GLY A 233 18.43 1.60 10.74
C GLY A 233 17.36 2.55 11.30
N LYS A 234 16.08 2.39 10.91
CA LYS A 234 14.99 3.24 11.38
C LYS A 234 14.06 2.45 12.30
N PRO A 235 13.70 2.98 13.48
CA PRO A 235 12.73 2.33 14.35
C PRO A 235 11.38 2.21 13.66
N LEU A 236 10.66 1.14 13.99
CA LEU A 236 9.29 0.94 13.52
C LEU A 236 8.29 1.60 14.47
N LYS A 237 7.15 2.02 13.91
CA LYS A 237 6.00 2.45 14.70
C LYS A 237 5.47 1.27 15.53
N ILE A 238 4.78 1.59 16.62
CA ILE A 238 4.10 0.59 17.45
C ILE A 238 3.08 -0.17 16.59
N ALA A 239 3.09 -1.49 16.71
CA ALA A 239 2.17 -2.40 16.05
C ALA A 239 1.25 -3.09 17.07
N LYS A 240 -0.03 -3.31 16.70
CA LYS A 240 -0.88 -4.23 17.47
C LYS A 240 -0.63 -5.63 16.92
N VAL A 241 -0.14 -6.53 17.77
CA VAL A 241 0.15 -7.92 17.37
C VAL A 241 -0.44 -8.86 18.40
N GLU A 242 -1.31 -9.74 17.94
CA GLU A 242 -2.07 -10.66 18.80
C GLU A 242 -2.17 -12.04 18.14
N TRP A 243 -2.19 -13.09 18.95
CA TRP A 243 -2.51 -14.42 18.46
C TRP A 243 -3.99 -14.52 18.11
N GLN A 244 -4.29 -14.88 16.88
CA GLN A 244 -5.64 -15.16 16.40
C GLN A 244 -6.01 -16.64 16.63
N ASN A 245 -5.02 -17.52 16.51
CA ASN A 245 -5.07 -18.95 16.78
C ASN A 245 -3.63 -19.48 16.99
N PRO A 246 -3.43 -20.78 17.30
CA PRO A 246 -2.10 -21.32 17.61
C PRO A 246 -0.99 -21.10 16.59
N GLU A 247 -1.32 -20.84 15.32
CA GLU A 247 -0.34 -20.67 14.22
C GLU A 247 -0.45 -19.30 13.53
N GLN A 248 -1.40 -18.48 13.92
CA GLN A 248 -1.71 -17.24 13.18
C GLN A 248 -1.70 -16.02 14.10
N LEU A 249 -0.95 -15.03 13.70
CA LEU A 249 -0.93 -13.70 14.28
C LEU A 249 -1.82 -12.74 13.49
N ARG A 250 -2.46 -11.82 14.18
CA ARG A 250 -3.13 -10.66 13.67
C ARG A 250 -2.20 -9.47 13.87
N PHE A 251 -1.85 -8.77 12.79
CA PHE A 251 -1.06 -7.55 12.81
C PHE A 251 -1.91 -6.36 12.41
N VAL A 252 -1.84 -5.25 13.15
CA VAL A 252 -2.37 -3.95 12.71
C VAL A 252 -1.23 -2.95 12.71
N LEU A 253 -0.96 -2.39 11.52
CA LEU A 253 0.13 -1.45 11.27
C LEU A 253 -0.42 -0.12 10.74
N THR A 254 0.20 1.00 11.13
CA THR A 254 -0.07 2.34 10.59
C THR A 254 0.99 2.80 9.58
N GLU A 255 1.98 1.98 9.30
CA GLU A 255 3.03 2.22 8.29
C GLU A 255 3.13 1.05 7.31
N GLY A 256 4.00 1.15 6.29
CA GLY A 256 4.19 0.07 5.33
C GLY A 256 5.57 0.15 4.68
N LYS A 257 6.56 -0.54 5.25
CA LYS A 257 7.88 -0.71 4.63
C LYS A 257 7.90 -1.98 3.78
N LYS A 258 8.83 -2.04 2.83
CA LYS A 258 9.00 -3.22 1.96
C LYS A 258 9.17 -4.48 2.79
N ARG A 259 8.27 -5.46 2.60
CA ARG A 259 8.23 -6.76 3.30
C ARG A 259 8.28 -6.65 4.83
N GLN A 260 7.69 -5.58 5.39
CA GLN A 260 7.84 -5.22 6.80
C GLN A 260 7.50 -6.38 7.75
N ILE A 261 6.31 -6.96 7.64
CA ILE A 261 5.87 -8.05 8.54
C ILE A 261 6.80 -9.26 8.46
N ARG A 262 7.22 -9.66 7.26
CA ARG A 262 8.14 -10.81 7.08
C ARG A 262 9.47 -10.55 7.77
N ARG A 263 10.02 -9.36 7.59
CA ARG A 263 11.29 -8.93 8.21
C ARG A 263 11.17 -8.77 9.74
N MET A 264 10.03 -8.31 10.24
CA MET A 264 9.75 -8.26 11.68
C MET A 264 9.71 -9.67 12.29
N CYS A 265 8.98 -10.56 11.65
CA CYS A 265 8.86 -11.96 12.08
C CYS A 265 10.23 -12.66 12.09
N GLU A 266 11.02 -12.48 11.04
CA GLU A 266 12.37 -13.05 10.92
C GLU A 266 13.28 -12.61 12.08
N GLN A 267 13.24 -11.35 12.50
CA GLN A 267 14.02 -10.84 13.63
C GLN A 267 13.67 -11.48 14.98
N VAL A 268 12.54 -12.12 15.10
CA VAL A 268 12.10 -12.82 16.30
C VAL A 268 12.04 -14.34 16.11
N GLY A 269 12.65 -14.88 15.03
CA GLY A 269 12.72 -16.32 14.75
C GLY A 269 11.41 -16.92 14.25
N LEU A 270 10.50 -16.13 13.73
CA LEU A 270 9.30 -16.58 13.05
C LEU A 270 9.48 -16.56 11.53
N LYS A 271 9.13 -17.65 10.86
CA LYS A 271 8.99 -17.73 9.41
C LYS A 271 7.54 -17.49 9.02
N VAL A 272 7.28 -16.49 8.19
CA VAL A 272 5.95 -16.25 7.63
C VAL A 272 5.66 -17.25 6.53
N VAL A 273 4.70 -18.13 6.74
CA VAL A 273 4.24 -19.15 5.78
C VAL A 273 2.99 -18.73 5.02
N GLY A 274 2.26 -17.76 5.53
CA GLY A 274 1.12 -17.12 4.85
C GLY A 274 0.90 -15.71 5.36
N LEU A 275 0.54 -14.78 4.48
CA LEU A 275 0.24 -13.41 4.84
C LEU A 275 -0.91 -12.91 3.97
N LYS A 276 -1.94 -12.34 4.57
CA LYS A 276 -3.11 -11.82 3.87
C LYS A 276 -3.54 -10.49 4.50
N ARG A 277 -3.64 -9.44 3.70
CA ARG A 277 -4.23 -8.17 4.17
C ARG A 277 -5.75 -8.26 4.12
N ILE A 278 -6.41 -8.08 5.27
CA ILE A 278 -7.86 -8.25 5.39
C ILE A 278 -8.62 -6.93 5.59
N ARG A 279 -7.94 -5.83 5.96
CA ARG A 279 -8.57 -4.53 6.21
C ARG A 279 -7.62 -3.37 5.91
N MET A 280 -8.19 -2.27 5.45
CA MET A 280 -7.54 -0.94 5.38
C MET A 280 -8.53 0.10 5.91
N GLY A 281 -8.17 0.83 6.99
CA GLY A 281 -9.08 1.73 7.67
C GLY A 281 -10.37 1.04 8.09
N GLY A 282 -11.52 1.59 7.73
CA GLY A 282 -12.84 1.00 7.94
C GLY A 282 -13.22 -0.11 6.95
N VAL A 283 -12.49 -0.25 5.84
CA VAL A 283 -12.86 -1.14 4.73
C VAL A 283 -12.29 -2.53 4.92
N GLN A 284 -13.15 -3.54 4.91
CA GLN A 284 -12.80 -4.94 5.07
C GLN A 284 -12.83 -5.69 3.73
N LEU A 285 -11.94 -6.68 3.60
CA LEU A 285 -11.96 -7.63 2.49
C LEU A 285 -13.26 -8.46 2.47
N GLY A 286 -13.73 -8.82 3.66
CA GLY A 286 -14.91 -9.66 3.82
C GLY A 286 -14.76 -11.03 3.17
N GLN A 287 -15.86 -11.49 2.55
CA GLN A 287 -15.94 -12.79 1.89
C GLN A 287 -15.63 -12.72 0.38
N MET A 288 -15.08 -11.62 -0.10
CA MET A 288 -14.75 -11.47 -1.53
C MET A 288 -13.73 -12.54 -1.95
N PRO A 289 -14.03 -13.38 -2.97
CA PRO A 289 -13.12 -14.43 -3.43
C PRO A 289 -11.83 -13.87 -4.01
N ALA A 290 -10.74 -14.64 -3.94
CA ALA A 290 -9.47 -14.25 -4.55
C ALA A 290 -9.62 -14.08 -6.08
N GLY A 291 -8.97 -13.05 -6.63
CA GLY A 291 -9.06 -12.69 -8.05
C GLY A 291 -10.33 -11.92 -8.42
N THR A 292 -11.23 -11.67 -7.48
CA THR A 292 -12.43 -10.85 -7.74
C THR A 292 -12.28 -9.44 -7.18
N TRP A 293 -13.10 -8.53 -7.69
CA TRP A 293 -13.11 -7.13 -7.30
C TRP A 293 -14.53 -6.59 -7.16
N ARG A 294 -14.66 -5.49 -6.42
CA ARG A 294 -15.90 -4.71 -6.30
C ARG A 294 -15.58 -3.22 -6.18
N TYR A 295 -16.56 -2.39 -6.34
CA TYR A 295 -16.43 -0.98 -5.99
C TYR A 295 -16.44 -0.78 -4.47
N LEU A 296 -15.88 0.37 -4.02
CA LEU A 296 -16.11 0.86 -2.67
C LEU A 296 -17.61 1.12 -2.49
N GLY A 297 -18.20 0.55 -1.46
CA GLY A 297 -19.63 0.70 -1.19
C GLY A 297 -20.00 2.13 -0.77
N PRO A 298 -21.26 2.53 -0.95
CA PRO A 298 -21.71 3.90 -0.64
C PRO A 298 -21.61 4.26 0.85
N ASN A 299 -21.60 3.27 1.73
CA ASN A 299 -21.50 3.46 3.19
C ASN A 299 -20.12 3.05 3.74
N GLU A 300 -19.15 2.80 2.87
CA GLU A 300 -17.79 2.45 3.27
C GLU A 300 -16.87 3.67 3.15
N SER A 301 -16.00 3.82 4.15
CA SER A 301 -14.94 4.83 4.15
C SER A 301 -13.67 4.26 4.79
N PHE A 302 -12.53 4.80 4.39
CA PHE A 302 -11.22 4.45 4.95
C PHE A 302 -10.92 5.20 6.23
#